data_df4ec0ee711aab29877feb960777ed06
#
_entry.id   df4ec0ee711aab29877feb960777ed06
#
_cell.length_a   1.000
_cell.length_b   1.000
_cell.length_c   1.000
_cell.angle_alpha   90.00
_cell.angle_beta   90.00
_cell.angle_gamma   90.00
#
_symmetry.space_group_name_H-M   'P 1'
#
loop_
_entity.id
_entity.type
_entity.pdbx_description
1 polymer ?
#
loop_
_entity_poly.entity_id
_entity_poly.type
_entity_poly.pdbx_seq_one_letter_code
_entity_poly.pdbx_strand_id
1 'polypeptide(L)'
;MRPRPALLLSTAALLLLAACAQGPEGREPEALYAHFCARCHGAGGEGDRRNLALYPGLDLTRSAMIARRERALVHRRIAQGYGPMPGFAHRLSPAEVGALVDFCFQLQPR
;
A
#
# COMPACT_ATOMS: atom_id res chain seq x y z
N MET A 1 -36.37 15.22 -46.42
CA MET A 1 -35.64 15.51 -45.18
C MET A 1 -34.73 14.34 -44.86
N ARG A 2 -33.41 14.53 -44.92
CA ARG A 2 -32.44 13.52 -44.57
C ARG A 2 -31.97 13.76 -43.16
N PRO A 3 -31.99 12.78 -42.23
CA PRO A 3 -31.44 12.96 -40.88
C PRO A 3 -29.92 13.10 -40.92
N ARG A 4 -29.40 14.10 -40.21
CA ARG A 4 -27.98 14.38 -40.07
C ARG A 4 -27.34 13.40 -39.10
N PRO A 5 -26.26 12.67 -39.45
CA PRO A 5 -25.57 11.72 -38.55
C PRO A 5 -24.46 12.39 -37.74
N ALA A 6 -24.73 13.52 -37.09
CA ALA A 6 -23.69 14.30 -36.41
C ALA A 6 -23.71 14.16 -34.87
N LEU A 7 -24.65 13.43 -34.28
CA LEU A 7 -24.84 13.42 -32.81
C LEU A 7 -24.30 12.16 -32.09
N LEU A 8 -23.87 11.13 -32.80
CA LEU A 8 -23.45 9.87 -32.18
C LEU A 8 -21.94 9.74 -31.90
N LEU A 9 -21.11 10.66 -32.42
CA LEU A 9 -19.66 10.63 -32.22
C LEU A 9 -19.19 11.36 -30.94
N SER A 10 -20.03 12.19 -30.32
CA SER A 10 -19.64 12.97 -29.13
C SER A 10 -19.71 12.19 -27.82
N THR A 11 -20.55 11.18 -27.72
CA THR A 11 -20.72 10.43 -26.47
C THR A 11 -19.61 9.40 -26.22
N ALA A 12 -19.08 8.78 -27.28
CA ALA A 12 -17.98 7.81 -27.16
C ALA A 12 -16.66 8.47 -26.74
N ALA A 13 -16.40 9.71 -27.19
CA ALA A 13 -15.19 10.46 -26.81
C ALA A 13 -15.21 10.90 -25.33
N LEU A 14 -16.39 11.21 -24.77
CA LEU A 14 -16.51 11.58 -23.35
C LEU A 14 -16.25 10.38 -22.41
N LEU A 15 -16.66 9.17 -22.80
CA LEU A 15 -16.45 7.96 -22.00
C LEU A 15 -14.97 7.52 -21.97
N LEU A 16 -14.21 7.78 -23.03
CA LEU A 16 -12.77 7.50 -23.08
C LEU A 16 -11.94 8.46 -22.22
N LEU A 17 -12.37 9.71 -22.05
CA LEU A 17 -11.70 10.70 -21.20
C LEU A 17 -11.91 10.41 -19.70
N ALA A 18 -13.04 9.83 -19.31
CA ALA A 18 -13.30 9.44 -17.92
C ALA A 18 -12.41 8.27 -17.45
N ALA A 19 -11.99 7.37 -18.35
CA ALA A 19 -11.09 6.26 -18.02
C ALA A 19 -9.63 6.69 -17.77
N CYS A 20 -9.20 7.86 -18.28
CA CYS A 20 -7.86 8.40 -18.08
C CYS A 20 -7.75 9.32 -16.84
N ALA A 21 -8.85 9.64 -16.17
CA ALA A 21 -8.90 10.49 -14.99
C ALA A 21 -8.72 9.71 -13.67
N GLN A 22 -8.51 8.40 -13.72
CA GLN A 22 -8.08 7.64 -12.56
C GLN A 22 -6.57 7.84 -12.40
N GLY A 23 -6.22 8.95 -11.76
CA GLY A 23 -4.88 9.18 -11.26
C GLY A 23 -4.47 8.10 -10.26
N PRO A 24 -3.21 8.07 -9.80
CA PRO A 24 -2.68 7.04 -8.91
C PRO A 24 -3.26 7.10 -7.49
N GLU A 25 -4.52 7.50 -7.35
CA GLU A 25 -5.22 7.49 -6.08
C GLU A 25 -5.68 6.07 -5.80
N GLY A 26 -4.97 5.43 -4.87
CA GLY A 26 -5.41 4.17 -4.29
C GLY A 26 -4.85 2.92 -4.95
N ARG A 27 -3.51 2.82 -5.00
CA ARG A 27 -2.94 1.49 -5.10
C ARG A 27 -3.39 0.70 -3.88
N GLU A 28 -3.92 -0.51 -4.12
CA GLU A 28 -4.42 -1.36 -3.04
C GLU A 28 -3.32 -1.69 -2.03
N PRO A 29 -3.59 -1.66 -0.71
CA PRO A 29 -2.58 -1.86 0.32
C PRO A 29 -1.89 -3.21 0.23
N GLU A 30 -2.56 -4.26 -0.23
CA GLU A 30 -1.98 -5.58 -0.49
C GLU A 30 -0.90 -5.51 -1.57
N ALA A 31 -1.17 -4.80 -2.66
CA ALA A 31 -0.22 -4.62 -3.76
C ALA A 31 0.99 -3.76 -3.33
N LEU A 32 0.75 -2.71 -2.55
CA LEU A 32 1.80 -1.89 -1.96
C LEU A 32 2.67 -2.69 -1.00
N TYR A 33 2.05 -3.47 -0.13
CA TYR A 33 2.76 -4.33 0.82
C TYR A 33 3.61 -5.37 0.08
N ALA A 34 3.04 -6.07 -0.91
CA ALA A 34 3.75 -7.06 -1.71
C ALA A 34 4.99 -6.45 -2.40
N HIS A 35 4.87 -5.22 -2.91
CA HIS A 35 5.94 -4.56 -3.62
C HIS A 35 7.03 -3.98 -2.72
N PHE A 36 6.65 -3.30 -1.64
CA PHE A 36 7.58 -2.52 -0.81
C PHE A 36 8.01 -3.21 0.48
N CYS A 37 7.22 -4.13 1.01
CA CYS A 37 7.36 -4.64 2.38
C CYS A 37 7.68 -6.14 2.43
N ALA A 38 7.02 -6.95 1.60
CA ALA A 38 7.07 -8.40 1.69
C ALA A 38 8.46 -9.00 1.51
N ARG A 39 9.35 -8.33 0.78
CA ARG A 39 10.73 -8.79 0.59
C ARG A 39 11.46 -9.00 1.93
N CYS A 40 11.22 -8.14 2.91
CA CYS A 40 11.83 -8.19 4.23
C CYS A 40 10.87 -8.78 5.27
N HIS A 41 9.60 -8.40 5.20
CA HIS A 41 8.61 -8.77 6.22
C HIS A 41 7.85 -10.08 5.90
N GLY A 42 8.06 -10.68 4.72
CA GLY A 42 7.30 -11.85 4.27
C GLY A 42 5.90 -11.49 3.77
N ALA A 43 5.31 -12.35 2.95
CA ALA A 43 3.99 -12.11 2.36
C ALA A 43 2.87 -12.04 3.41
N GLY A 44 2.97 -12.78 4.50
CA GLY A 44 2.05 -12.77 5.63
C GLY A 44 2.57 -12.01 6.86
N GLY A 45 3.67 -11.28 6.73
CA GLY A 45 4.27 -10.52 7.83
C GLY A 45 5.20 -11.34 8.74
N GLU A 46 5.48 -12.59 8.39
CA GLU A 46 6.28 -13.55 9.18
C GLU A 46 7.79 -13.28 9.19
N GLY A 47 8.23 -12.35 8.37
CA GLY A 47 9.64 -12.01 8.19
C GLY A 47 10.41 -12.93 7.23
N ASP A 48 11.50 -12.42 6.66
CA ASP A 48 12.44 -13.23 5.88
C ASP A 48 13.26 -14.12 6.81
N ARG A 49 13.10 -15.42 6.69
CA ARG A 49 13.74 -16.43 7.55
C ARG A 49 15.25 -16.33 7.62
N ARG A 50 15.89 -15.85 6.55
CA ARG A 50 17.36 -15.73 6.49
C ARG A 50 17.89 -14.64 7.41
N ASN A 51 17.06 -13.64 7.70
CA ASN A 51 17.45 -12.45 8.43
C ASN A 51 16.79 -12.30 9.80
N LEU A 52 15.82 -13.16 10.15
CA LEU A 52 15.08 -13.07 11.42
C LEU A 52 15.98 -13.14 12.67
N ALA A 53 17.05 -13.94 12.63
CA ALA A 53 17.98 -14.07 13.77
C ALA A 53 18.71 -12.75 14.07
N LEU A 54 19.02 -11.97 13.02
CA LEU A 54 19.69 -10.66 13.16
C LEU A 54 18.68 -9.53 13.39
N TYR A 55 17.51 -9.66 12.80
CA TYR A 55 16.46 -8.63 12.79
C TYR A 55 15.10 -9.23 13.15
N PRO A 56 14.85 -9.54 14.43
CA PRO A 56 13.59 -10.15 14.86
C PRO A 56 12.37 -9.25 14.58
N GLY A 57 12.57 -7.94 14.45
CA GLY A 57 11.52 -6.98 14.04
C GLY A 57 11.01 -7.13 12.61
N LEU A 58 11.60 -8.01 11.80
CA LEU A 58 11.06 -8.37 10.49
C LEU A 58 9.76 -9.16 10.61
N ASP A 59 9.54 -9.88 11.70
CA ASP A 59 8.29 -10.60 11.98
C ASP A 59 7.24 -9.63 12.54
N LEU A 60 6.40 -9.10 11.66
CA LEU A 60 5.31 -8.19 12.02
C LEU A 60 4.21 -8.90 12.80
N THR A 61 4.04 -10.22 12.64
CA THR A 61 3.00 -10.99 13.34
C THR A 61 3.27 -11.08 14.84
N ARG A 62 4.49 -10.78 15.27
CA ARG A 62 4.93 -10.76 16.68
C ARG A 62 5.24 -9.35 17.17
N SER A 63 4.94 -8.33 16.41
CA SER A 63 5.21 -6.94 16.76
C SER A 63 4.28 -6.44 17.86
N ALA A 64 4.85 -6.02 18.99
CA ALA A 64 4.09 -5.44 20.09
C ALA A 64 3.36 -4.15 19.72
N MET A 65 3.96 -3.31 18.85
CA MET A 65 3.31 -2.07 18.41
C MET A 65 2.11 -2.34 17.50
N ILE A 66 2.15 -3.41 16.70
CA ILE A 66 1.01 -3.84 15.87
C ILE A 66 -0.07 -4.47 16.75
N ALA A 67 0.31 -5.36 17.68
CA ALA A 67 -0.62 -5.98 18.60
C ALA A 67 -1.39 -4.94 19.47
N ARG A 68 -0.69 -3.89 19.90
CA ARG A 68 -1.30 -2.78 20.65
C ARG A 68 -1.94 -1.71 19.78
N ARG A 69 -1.92 -1.88 18.45
CA ARG A 69 -2.49 -0.95 17.46
C ARG A 69 -1.96 0.49 17.63
N GLU A 70 -0.68 0.64 17.88
CA GLU A 70 -0.01 1.92 18.05
C GLU A 70 0.15 2.64 16.69
N ARG A 71 -0.98 3.12 16.14
CA ARG A 71 -1.09 3.68 14.79
C ARG A 71 -0.02 4.71 14.46
N ALA A 72 0.19 5.69 15.34
CA ALA A 72 1.15 6.77 15.11
C ALA A 72 2.60 6.23 15.01
N LEU A 73 2.92 5.20 15.80
CA LEU A 73 4.25 4.59 15.79
C LEU A 73 4.46 3.75 14.53
N VAL A 74 3.49 2.93 14.14
CA VAL A 74 3.54 2.14 12.91
C VAL A 74 3.63 3.07 11.69
N HIS A 75 2.81 4.12 11.65
CA HIS A 75 2.86 5.15 10.61
C HIS A 75 4.27 5.76 10.49
N ARG A 76 4.85 6.16 11.60
CA ARG A 76 6.20 6.74 11.62
C ARG A 76 7.25 5.78 11.10
N ARG A 77 7.17 4.49 11.47
CA ARG A 77 8.10 3.46 10.97
C ARG A 77 8.02 3.32 9.46
N ILE A 78 6.82 3.31 8.90
CA ILE A 78 6.63 3.22 7.44
C ILE A 78 7.11 4.49 6.74
N ALA A 79 6.69 5.66 7.23
CA ALA A 79 6.99 6.93 6.58
C ALA A 79 8.48 7.31 6.67
N GLN A 80 9.09 7.17 7.83
CA GLN A 80 10.45 7.65 8.13
C GLN A 80 11.50 6.54 8.14
N GLY A 81 11.10 5.29 8.27
CA GLY A 81 12.01 4.16 8.46
C GLY A 81 12.53 4.02 9.88
N TYR A 82 13.34 2.97 10.10
CA TYR A 82 14.00 2.69 11.36
C TYR A 82 15.14 1.69 11.16
N GLY A 83 16.36 2.04 11.59
CA GLY A 83 17.52 1.20 11.34
C GLY A 83 17.67 0.85 9.86
N PRO A 84 17.79 -0.44 9.49
CA PRO A 84 17.92 -0.83 8.09
C PRO A 84 16.59 -0.74 7.30
N MET A 85 15.46 -0.52 7.95
CA MET A 85 14.18 -0.31 7.26
C MET A 85 14.16 1.09 6.64
N PRO A 86 14.00 1.22 5.31
CA PRO A 86 13.89 2.52 4.66
C PRO A 86 12.58 3.22 5.01
N GLY A 87 12.56 4.56 4.91
CA GLY A 87 11.34 5.35 4.95
C GLY A 87 10.72 5.46 3.56
N PHE A 88 9.39 5.49 3.50
CA PHE A 88 8.64 5.46 2.25
C PHE A 88 7.83 6.73 1.96
N ALA A 89 7.93 7.77 2.79
CA ALA A 89 7.18 9.02 2.60
C ALA A 89 7.44 9.72 1.25
N HIS A 90 8.59 9.45 0.62
CA HIS A 90 8.93 9.98 -0.71
C HIS A 90 8.35 9.13 -1.86
N ARG A 91 7.80 7.96 -1.60
CA ARG A 91 7.27 7.01 -2.60
C ARG A 91 5.79 6.70 -2.42
N LEU A 92 5.25 6.95 -1.24
CA LEU A 92 3.87 6.67 -0.87
C LEU A 92 3.18 7.97 -0.43
N SER A 93 1.93 8.14 -0.85
CA SER A 93 1.11 9.23 -0.33
C SER A 93 0.77 9.01 1.15
N PRO A 94 0.39 10.06 1.90
CA PRO A 94 -0.08 9.91 3.27
C PRO A 94 -1.26 8.93 3.40
N ALA A 95 -2.17 8.90 2.43
CA ALA A 95 -3.29 7.96 2.39
C ALA A 95 -2.82 6.51 2.20
N GLU A 96 -1.84 6.28 1.32
CA GLU A 96 -1.25 4.95 1.12
C GLU A 96 -0.49 4.46 2.36
N VAL A 97 0.25 5.33 3.04
CA VAL A 97 0.89 4.99 4.32
C VAL A 97 -0.17 4.61 5.36
N GLY A 98 -1.25 5.39 5.48
CA GLY A 98 -2.37 5.08 6.37
C GLY A 98 -3.03 3.73 6.07
N ALA A 99 -3.25 3.43 4.79
CA ALA A 99 -3.81 2.15 4.35
C ALA A 99 -2.87 0.96 4.67
N LEU A 100 -1.56 1.15 4.53
CA LEU A 100 -0.57 0.14 4.94
C LEU A 100 -0.54 -0.08 6.47
N VAL A 101 -0.74 0.95 7.27
CA VAL A 101 -0.91 0.79 8.73
C VAL A 101 -2.11 -0.09 9.04
N ASP A 102 -3.25 0.16 8.39
CA ASP A 102 -4.46 -0.65 8.57
C ASP A 102 -4.23 -2.10 8.10
N PHE A 103 -3.53 -2.29 6.99
CA PHE A 103 -3.14 -3.61 6.50
C PHE A 103 -2.27 -4.36 7.53
N CYS A 104 -1.26 -3.71 8.10
CA CYS A 104 -0.41 -4.31 9.13
C CYS A 104 -1.21 -4.78 10.35
N PHE A 105 -2.28 -4.06 10.73
CA PHE A 105 -3.15 -4.46 11.84
C PHE A 105 -4.02 -5.69 11.57
N GLN A 106 -4.08 -6.13 10.32
CA GLN A 106 -4.79 -7.35 9.90
C GLN A 106 -3.88 -8.57 9.81
N LEU A 107 -2.56 -8.38 9.91
CA LEU A 107 -1.62 -9.49 9.93
C LEU A 107 -1.81 -10.33 11.20
N GLN A 108 -2.00 -11.62 11.01
CA GLN A 108 -2.31 -12.52 12.11
C GLN A 108 -1.04 -13.13 12.70
N PRO A 109 -0.95 -13.28 14.03
CA PRO A 109 0.10 -14.08 14.67
C PRO A 109 0.06 -15.53 14.16
N ARG A 110 1.22 -16.12 13.93
CA ARG A 110 1.37 -17.54 13.59
C ARG A 110 1.95 -18.31 14.76
#